data_fb8db97f14fbe8b2b2e27c22fecdf9e6
#
_entry.id   fb8db97f14fbe8b2b2e27c22fecdf9e6
#
_cell.length_a   1.000
_cell.length_b   1.000
_cell.length_c   1.000
_cell.angle_alpha   90.00
_cell.angle_beta   90.00
_cell.angle_gamma   90.00
#
_symmetry.space_group_name_H-M   'P 1'
#
loop_
_entity.id
_entity.type
_entity.pdbx_description
1 polymer ?
#
loop_
_entity_poly.entity_id
_entity_poly.type
_entity_poly.pdbx_seq_one_letter_code
_entity_poly.pdbx_strand_id
1 'polypeptide(L)'
;HFFFLVPTGRGENIENTSLQAEEYESVITRIMEKQKTVPIELKPTCAPQFMRIASEMGLTMRYGRGCLAGTSYCIISPRGLVQPCAYMDMVVGDVRQTPFSDIWANSPVFQQLRSMDYAGYCGHCRYKVACGGCRARAAVYHEGDYMAEEPWCLYRGGEAVAD
;
A
#
# COMPACT_ATOMS: atom_id res chain seq x y z
N HIS A 1 -10.72 -3.47 -11.63
CA HIS A 1 -9.52 -3.01 -10.91
C HIS A 1 -8.91 -1.80 -11.61
N PHE A 2 -8.56 -0.77 -10.85
CA PHE A 2 -7.77 0.38 -11.28
C PHE A 2 -6.38 0.26 -10.68
N PHE A 3 -5.35 0.06 -11.49
CA PHE A 3 -3.99 -0.08 -11.02
C PHE A 3 -3.28 1.27 -11.02
N PHE A 4 -2.81 1.67 -9.85
CA PHE A 4 -1.98 2.86 -9.69
C PHE A 4 -0.51 2.44 -9.71
N LEU A 5 0.24 2.98 -10.66
CA LEU A 5 1.66 2.67 -10.78
C LEU A 5 2.44 3.28 -9.60
N VAL A 6 3.43 2.54 -9.15
CA VAL A 6 4.38 3.00 -8.13
C VAL A 6 5.72 3.27 -8.85
N PRO A 7 6.28 4.47 -8.74
CA PRO A 7 7.54 4.82 -9.41
C PRO A 7 8.70 4.11 -8.72
N THR A 8 9.04 2.90 -9.20
CA THR A 8 10.09 2.05 -8.63
C THR A 8 11.35 2.00 -9.49
N GLY A 9 11.53 2.94 -10.43
CA GLY A 9 12.61 2.91 -11.41
C GLY A 9 12.47 1.84 -12.49
N ARG A 10 11.34 1.13 -12.53
CA ARG A 10 11.02 0.15 -13.58
C ARG A 10 10.25 0.83 -14.73
N GLY A 11 10.97 1.45 -15.62
CA GLY A 11 10.39 2.12 -16.78
C GLY A 11 10.93 3.54 -16.92
N GLU A 12 11.25 3.90 -18.14
CA GLU A 12 11.70 5.26 -18.45
C GLU A 12 10.56 6.26 -18.21
N ASN A 13 10.88 7.36 -17.56
CA ASN A 13 9.97 8.48 -17.31
C ASN A 13 8.71 8.19 -16.45
N ILE A 14 8.67 7.09 -15.70
CA ILE A 14 7.50 6.80 -14.85
C ILE A 14 7.27 7.90 -13.80
N GLU A 15 8.33 8.53 -13.32
CA GLU A 15 8.25 9.65 -12.36
C GLU A 15 7.56 10.87 -12.99
N ASN A 16 7.83 11.14 -14.26
CA ASN A 16 7.23 12.26 -14.98
C ASN A 16 5.78 12.00 -15.42
N THR A 17 5.35 10.74 -15.42
CA THR A 17 3.99 10.32 -15.80
C THR A 17 3.15 9.90 -14.60
N SER A 18 3.72 9.88 -13.41
CA SER A 18 3.01 9.57 -12.17
C SER A 18 2.11 10.71 -11.75
N LEU A 19 0.96 10.37 -11.19
CA LEU A 19 0.06 11.36 -10.59
C LEU A 19 0.74 12.07 -9.41
N GLN A 20 0.42 13.32 -9.20
CA GLN A 20 0.75 14.02 -7.97
C GLN A 20 -0.24 13.62 -6.86
N ALA A 21 0.09 13.91 -5.59
CA ALA A 21 -0.69 13.45 -4.44
C ALA A 21 -2.17 13.90 -4.52
N GLU A 22 -2.42 15.13 -4.94
CA GLU A 22 -3.75 15.72 -5.08
C GLU A 22 -4.55 15.05 -6.21
N GLU A 23 -3.92 14.82 -7.35
CA GLU A 23 -4.54 14.13 -8.49
C GLU A 23 -4.84 12.67 -8.12
N TYR A 24 -3.91 12.01 -7.45
CA TYR A 24 -4.05 10.64 -6.98
C TYR A 24 -5.24 10.51 -6.02
N GLU A 25 -5.36 11.38 -5.03
CA GLU A 25 -6.49 11.38 -4.08
C GLU A 25 -7.80 11.71 -4.80
N SER A 26 -7.80 12.67 -5.72
CA SER A 26 -8.98 13.04 -6.51
C SER A 26 -9.49 11.86 -7.35
N VAL A 27 -8.60 11.14 -8.02
CA VAL A 27 -8.98 9.96 -8.83
C VAL A 27 -9.57 8.86 -7.94
N ILE A 28 -8.96 8.55 -6.79
CA ILE A 28 -9.49 7.55 -5.86
C ILE A 28 -10.88 7.98 -5.35
N THR A 29 -11.04 9.24 -4.97
CA THR A 29 -12.32 9.80 -4.52
C THR A 29 -13.40 9.60 -5.57
N ARG A 30 -13.14 9.94 -6.82
CA ARG A 30 -14.09 9.73 -7.94
C ARG A 30 -14.42 8.26 -8.17
N ILE A 31 -13.46 7.35 -8.01
CA ILE A 31 -13.72 5.90 -8.09
C ILE A 31 -14.67 5.47 -6.96
N MET A 32 -14.45 5.96 -5.74
CA MET A 32 -15.30 5.63 -4.60
C MET A 32 -16.70 6.27 -4.70
N GLU A 33 -16.81 7.47 -5.24
CA GLU A 33 -18.11 8.06 -5.58
C GLU A 33 -18.87 7.21 -6.61
N LYS A 34 -18.16 6.74 -7.64
CA LYS A 34 -18.76 5.87 -8.66
C LYS A 34 -19.22 4.52 -8.07
N GLN A 35 -18.51 4.01 -7.07
CA GLN A 35 -18.92 2.78 -6.37
C GLN A 35 -20.35 2.85 -5.84
N LYS A 36 -20.84 4.03 -5.42
CA LYS A 36 -22.20 4.22 -4.91
C LYS A 36 -23.30 3.93 -5.94
N THR A 37 -22.96 3.97 -7.22
CA THR A 37 -23.93 3.93 -8.33
C THR A 37 -23.80 2.72 -9.22
N VAL A 38 -22.84 1.83 -8.97
CA VAL A 38 -22.61 0.63 -9.79
C VAL A 38 -22.73 -0.65 -8.97
N PRO A 39 -23.25 -1.75 -9.56
CA PRO A 39 -23.44 -3.02 -8.82
C PRO A 39 -22.15 -3.84 -8.69
N ILE A 40 -21.09 -3.46 -9.39
CA ILE A 40 -19.79 -4.14 -9.33
C ILE A 40 -18.87 -3.43 -8.34
N GLU A 41 -18.00 -4.18 -7.69
CA GLU A 41 -17.02 -3.59 -6.80
C GLU A 41 -15.84 -2.99 -7.58
N LEU A 42 -15.55 -1.72 -7.35
CA LEU A 42 -14.42 -0.99 -7.92
C LEU A 42 -13.26 -1.01 -6.93
N LYS A 43 -12.11 -1.56 -7.36
CA LYS A 43 -10.93 -1.68 -6.50
C LYS A 43 -9.75 -0.87 -7.04
N PRO A 44 -9.38 0.22 -6.36
CA PRO A 44 -8.08 0.86 -6.56
C PRO A 44 -6.97 -0.04 -6.01
N THR A 45 -6.10 -0.53 -6.89
CA THR A 45 -4.96 -1.39 -6.53
C THR A 45 -3.69 -0.54 -6.46
N CYS A 46 -2.84 -0.77 -5.47
CA CYS A 46 -1.69 0.07 -5.11
C CYS A 46 -2.06 1.50 -4.68
N ALA A 47 -3.30 1.67 -4.25
CA ALA A 47 -3.87 2.92 -3.76
C ALA A 47 -4.61 2.69 -2.42
N PRO A 48 -3.94 2.22 -1.36
CA PRO A 48 -4.58 1.77 -0.12
C PRO A 48 -5.42 2.85 0.58
N GLN A 49 -5.21 4.12 0.26
CA GLN A 49 -6.01 5.25 0.74
C GLN A 49 -7.50 5.13 0.40
N PHE A 50 -7.86 4.30 -0.60
CA PHE A 50 -9.26 4.05 -0.92
C PHE A 50 -10.05 3.50 0.29
N MET A 51 -9.41 2.77 1.20
CA MET A 51 -10.05 2.26 2.41
C MET A 51 -10.48 3.39 3.35
N ARG A 52 -9.64 4.42 3.49
CA ARG A 52 -9.98 5.62 4.24
C ARG A 52 -11.13 6.38 3.57
N ILE A 53 -10.98 6.68 2.29
CA ILE A 53 -11.96 7.45 1.52
C ILE A 53 -13.32 6.72 1.51
N ALA A 54 -13.34 5.42 1.30
CA ALA A 54 -14.55 4.61 1.36
C ALA A 54 -15.21 4.69 2.75
N SER A 55 -14.41 4.57 3.82
CA SER A 55 -14.90 4.71 5.20
C SER A 55 -15.51 6.08 5.46
N GLU A 56 -14.87 7.16 5.02
CA GLU A 56 -15.37 8.54 5.14
C GLU A 56 -16.68 8.76 4.36
N MET A 57 -16.86 8.03 3.27
CA MET A 57 -18.10 8.03 2.47
C MET A 57 -19.18 7.06 2.98
N GLY A 58 -18.94 6.33 4.07
CA GLY A 58 -19.86 5.31 4.60
C GLY A 58 -19.99 4.08 3.72
N LEU A 59 -19.02 3.80 2.84
CA LEU A 59 -19.00 2.62 1.98
C LEU A 59 -18.39 1.42 2.72
N THR A 60 -19.06 0.27 2.62
CA THR A 60 -18.49 -1.01 3.08
C THR A 60 -17.80 -1.70 1.92
N MET A 61 -16.50 -1.93 2.05
CA MET A 61 -15.70 -2.65 1.07
C MET A 61 -15.54 -4.11 1.50
N ARG A 62 -15.48 -5.03 0.53
CA ARG A 62 -15.21 -6.46 0.79
C ARG A 62 -13.81 -6.71 1.33
N TYR A 63 -12.90 -5.80 1.05
CA TYR A 63 -11.51 -5.92 1.47
C TYR A 63 -11.36 -5.36 2.89
N GLY A 64 -10.75 -6.13 3.77
CA GLY A 64 -10.47 -5.69 5.14
C GLY A 64 -9.27 -4.74 5.24
N ARG A 65 -8.46 -4.65 4.15
CA ARG A 65 -7.22 -3.87 4.15
C ARG A 65 -6.83 -3.39 2.75
N GLY A 66 -6.20 -2.21 2.68
CA GLY A 66 -5.72 -1.60 1.45
C GLY A 66 -4.40 -2.20 0.98
N CYS A 67 -3.33 -2.06 1.76
CA CYS A 67 -2.04 -2.67 1.45
C CYS A 67 -1.93 -4.07 2.06
N LEU A 68 -1.65 -5.08 1.23
CA LEU A 68 -1.57 -6.49 1.63
C LEU A 68 -0.12 -7.01 1.71
N ALA A 69 0.88 -6.21 1.34
CA ALA A 69 2.28 -6.60 1.30
C ALA A 69 2.73 -7.19 2.65
N GLY A 70 3.23 -8.42 2.63
CA GLY A 70 3.74 -9.14 3.80
C GLY A 70 2.69 -9.48 4.88
N THR A 71 1.43 -9.05 4.72
CA THR A 71 0.35 -9.37 5.67
C THR A 71 -0.53 -10.54 5.18
N SER A 72 -0.97 -10.51 3.94
CA SER A 72 -1.75 -11.56 3.29
C SER A 72 -1.38 -11.75 1.81
N TYR A 73 -0.30 -11.13 1.38
CA TYR A 73 0.19 -11.19 0.01
C TYR A 73 1.71 -11.12 -0.01
N CYS A 74 2.31 -11.90 -0.88
CA CYS A 74 3.70 -11.82 -1.29
C CYS A 74 3.85 -12.27 -2.75
N ILE A 75 5.02 -12.16 -3.30
CA ILE A 75 5.38 -12.68 -4.62
C ILE A 75 6.47 -13.73 -4.48
N ILE A 76 6.35 -14.79 -5.27
CA ILE A 76 7.42 -15.76 -5.50
C ILE A 76 7.80 -15.67 -6.98
N SER A 77 9.03 -15.30 -7.25
CA SER A 77 9.55 -15.17 -8.61
C SER A 77 9.73 -16.55 -9.26
N PRO A 78 9.89 -16.64 -10.60
CA PRO A 78 10.21 -17.90 -11.27
C PRO A 78 11.51 -18.55 -10.79
N ARG A 79 12.38 -17.78 -10.12
CA ARG A 79 13.63 -18.25 -9.52
C ARG A 79 13.46 -18.70 -8.06
N GLY A 80 12.24 -18.73 -7.54
CA GLY A 80 11.96 -19.12 -6.16
C GLY A 80 12.21 -18.04 -5.12
N LEU A 81 12.55 -16.82 -5.53
CA LEU A 81 12.81 -15.71 -4.61
C LEU A 81 11.49 -15.09 -4.12
N VAL A 82 11.36 -14.92 -2.81
CA VAL A 82 10.18 -14.36 -2.15
C VAL A 82 10.37 -12.86 -1.92
N GLN A 83 9.36 -12.06 -2.29
CA GLN A 83 9.33 -10.61 -2.11
C GLN A 83 7.99 -10.18 -1.49
N PRO A 84 7.94 -9.13 -0.65
CA PRO A 84 6.70 -8.67 -0.04
C PRO A 84 5.67 -8.15 -1.06
N CYS A 85 6.14 -7.56 -2.14
CA CYS A 85 5.31 -6.95 -3.18
C CYS A 85 6.10 -6.88 -4.49
N ALA A 86 5.40 -6.84 -5.64
CA ALA A 86 6.02 -6.67 -6.96
C ALA A 86 6.81 -5.36 -7.12
N TYR A 87 6.42 -4.35 -6.36
CA TYR A 87 7.06 -3.04 -6.38
C TYR A 87 8.14 -2.85 -5.30
N MET A 88 8.39 -3.87 -4.47
CA MET A 88 9.47 -3.85 -3.47
C MET A 88 10.58 -4.79 -3.94
N ASP A 89 11.69 -4.22 -4.41
CA ASP A 89 12.86 -5.00 -4.83
C ASP A 89 13.67 -5.46 -3.62
N MET A 90 13.04 -6.35 -2.84
CA MET A 90 13.55 -6.85 -1.57
C MET A 90 13.30 -8.35 -1.48
N VAL A 91 14.35 -9.15 -1.58
CA VAL A 91 14.28 -10.60 -1.41
C VAL A 91 14.30 -10.94 0.09
N VAL A 92 13.26 -11.64 0.54
CA VAL A 92 13.08 -12.03 1.95
C VAL A 92 13.27 -13.54 2.19
N GLY A 93 13.51 -14.32 1.14
CA GLY A 93 13.80 -15.75 1.20
C GLY A 93 13.82 -16.40 -0.18
N ASP A 94 14.21 -17.68 -0.21
CA ASP A 94 14.22 -18.55 -1.40
C ASP A 94 13.54 -19.87 -1.07
N VAL A 95 12.39 -20.15 -1.70
CA VAL A 95 11.59 -21.37 -1.46
C VAL A 95 12.28 -22.65 -1.88
N ARG A 96 13.39 -22.56 -2.63
CA ARG A 96 14.22 -23.71 -2.99
C ARG A 96 15.19 -24.11 -1.85
N GLN A 97 15.39 -23.21 -0.88
CA GLN A 97 16.32 -23.41 0.25
C GLN A 97 15.59 -23.54 1.57
N THR A 98 14.46 -22.84 1.72
CA THR A 98 13.71 -22.79 2.97
C THR A 98 12.22 -22.97 2.67
N PRO A 99 11.48 -23.80 3.42
CA PRO A 99 10.04 -23.95 3.27
C PRO A 99 9.33 -22.59 3.32
N PHE A 100 8.35 -22.39 2.44
CA PHE A 100 7.62 -21.12 2.38
C PHE A 100 6.97 -20.74 3.72
N SER A 101 6.44 -21.73 4.46
CA SER A 101 5.88 -21.51 5.80
C SER A 101 6.87 -20.81 6.75
N ASP A 102 8.13 -21.22 6.69
CA ASP A 102 9.17 -20.69 7.56
C ASP A 102 9.59 -19.28 7.14
N ILE A 103 9.72 -19.05 5.83
CA ILE A 103 9.96 -17.69 5.29
C ILE A 103 8.80 -16.77 5.70
N TRP A 104 7.56 -17.23 5.51
CA TRP A 104 6.37 -16.44 5.80
C TRP A 104 6.24 -16.11 7.29
N ALA A 105 6.51 -17.06 8.17
CA ALA A 105 6.40 -16.87 9.60
C ALA A 105 7.54 -16.04 10.19
N ASN A 106 8.78 -16.30 9.75
CA ASN A 106 9.98 -15.87 10.47
C ASN A 106 10.77 -14.74 9.79
N SER A 107 10.43 -14.36 8.53
CA SER A 107 11.10 -13.24 7.90
C SER A 107 10.92 -11.94 8.72
N PRO A 108 12.01 -11.28 9.13
CA PRO A 108 11.93 -10.02 9.87
C PRO A 108 11.12 -8.95 9.14
N VAL A 109 11.24 -8.89 7.81
CA VAL A 109 10.49 -7.94 6.98
C VAL A 109 8.99 -8.21 7.04
N PHE A 110 8.56 -9.47 6.96
CA PHE A 110 7.14 -9.81 7.08
C PHE A 110 6.61 -9.56 8.49
N GLN A 111 7.40 -9.84 9.53
CA GLN A 111 7.04 -9.53 10.91
C GLN A 111 6.88 -8.03 11.11
N GLN A 112 7.81 -7.23 10.59
CA GLN A 112 7.77 -5.78 10.68
C GLN A 112 6.57 -5.18 9.92
N LEU A 113 6.26 -5.68 8.71
CA LEU A 113 5.06 -5.26 7.97
C LEU A 113 3.76 -5.58 8.71
N ARG A 114 3.73 -6.67 9.49
CA ARG A 114 2.57 -7.09 10.30
C ARG A 114 2.45 -6.31 11.61
N SER A 115 3.55 -5.83 12.18
CA SER A 115 3.50 -5.01 13.41
C SER A 115 2.75 -3.69 13.16
N MET A 116 2.82 -3.17 11.93
CA MET A 116 2.22 -1.89 11.55
C MET A 116 2.78 -0.71 12.35
N ASP A 117 4.00 -0.82 12.87
CA ASP A 117 4.67 0.24 13.61
C ASP A 117 5.27 1.26 12.63
N TYR A 118 4.38 1.84 11.82
CA TYR A 118 4.77 2.82 10.81
C TYR A 118 5.26 4.12 11.43
N ALA A 119 6.23 4.75 10.77
CA ALA A 119 6.68 6.09 11.13
C ALA A 119 5.71 7.18 10.65
N GLY A 120 5.94 8.39 11.13
CA GLY A 120 5.23 9.60 10.72
C GLY A 120 3.71 9.51 10.90
N TYR A 121 2.97 10.17 10.03
CA TYR A 121 1.50 10.23 10.10
C TYR A 121 0.83 8.87 10.00
N CYS A 122 1.41 7.91 9.27
CA CYS A 122 0.86 6.56 9.17
C CYS A 122 0.84 5.84 10.53
N GLY A 123 1.82 6.09 11.40
CA GLY A 123 1.93 5.46 12.73
C GLY A 123 0.80 5.85 13.69
N HIS A 124 0.33 7.09 13.61
CA HIS A 124 -0.72 7.65 14.47
C HIS A 124 -2.10 7.68 13.79
N CYS A 125 -2.18 7.25 12.53
CA CYS A 125 -3.40 7.33 11.73
C CYS A 125 -4.47 6.37 12.24
N ARG A 126 -5.69 6.87 12.45
CA ARG A 126 -6.84 6.04 12.83
C ARG A 126 -7.20 4.98 11.78
N TYR A 127 -6.79 5.18 10.53
CA TYR A 127 -6.96 4.22 9.43
C TYR A 127 -5.76 3.28 9.25
N LYS A 128 -4.78 3.30 10.14
CA LYS A 128 -3.54 2.53 10.06
C LYS A 128 -3.78 1.06 9.70
N VAL A 129 -4.71 0.42 10.38
CA VAL A 129 -5.02 -1.00 10.17
C VAL A 129 -5.71 -1.24 8.83
N ALA A 130 -6.70 -0.42 8.49
CA ALA A 130 -7.48 -0.59 7.25
C ALA A 130 -6.71 -0.13 6.00
N CYS A 131 -5.99 0.96 6.06
CA CYS A 131 -5.26 1.53 4.93
C CYS A 131 -3.86 0.93 4.80
N GLY A 132 -3.01 1.16 5.78
CA GLY A 132 -1.61 0.74 5.82
C GLY A 132 -0.66 1.55 4.93
N GLY A 133 -1.12 2.50 4.11
CA GLY A 133 -0.33 3.18 3.09
C GLY A 133 0.31 2.23 2.08
N CYS A 134 0.80 2.71 0.95
CA CYS A 134 1.54 1.87 0.01
C CYS A 134 2.99 1.70 0.48
N ARG A 135 3.34 0.54 1.02
CA ARG A 135 4.67 0.27 1.57
C ARG A 135 5.79 0.31 0.53
N ALA A 136 5.47 -0.03 -0.72
CA ALA A 136 6.43 0.11 -1.82
C ALA A 136 6.70 1.58 -2.15
N ARG A 137 5.67 2.44 -2.15
CA ARG A 137 5.85 3.88 -2.39
C ARG A 137 6.57 4.54 -1.20
N ALA A 138 6.25 4.15 0.03
CA ALA A 138 7.01 4.58 1.19
C ALA A 138 8.50 4.26 1.01
N ALA A 139 8.85 3.02 0.66
CA ALA A 139 10.24 2.62 0.44
C ALA A 139 10.94 3.44 -0.66
N VAL A 140 10.26 3.73 -1.78
CA VAL A 140 10.86 4.48 -2.89
C VAL A 140 11.20 5.92 -2.49
N TYR A 141 10.30 6.58 -1.76
CA TYR A 141 10.46 7.99 -1.39
C TYR A 141 11.26 8.21 -0.10
N HIS A 142 11.55 7.15 0.65
CA HIS A 142 12.30 7.20 1.91
C HIS A 142 13.50 6.24 1.90
N GLU A 143 14.28 6.22 0.82
CA GLU A 143 15.57 5.53 0.71
C GLU A 143 15.55 4.05 1.12
N GLY A 144 14.44 3.36 0.85
CA GLY A 144 14.24 1.94 1.17
C GLY A 144 13.45 1.68 2.46
N ASP A 145 13.12 2.71 3.23
CA ASP A 145 12.31 2.56 4.44
C ASP A 145 10.83 2.34 4.10
N TYR A 146 10.45 1.07 4.03
CA TYR A 146 9.05 0.66 3.81
C TYR A 146 8.15 0.87 5.02
N MET A 147 8.69 1.22 6.19
CA MET A 147 7.92 1.55 7.39
C MET A 147 7.67 3.05 7.53
N ALA A 148 8.31 3.88 6.70
CA ALA A 148 8.07 5.32 6.64
C ALA A 148 6.60 5.66 6.31
N GLU A 149 6.23 6.91 6.46
CA GLU A 149 4.89 7.39 6.08
C GLU A 149 4.66 7.31 4.56
N GLU A 150 3.40 7.26 4.18
CA GLU A 150 2.99 7.24 2.76
C GLU A 150 3.08 8.66 2.18
N PRO A 151 3.97 8.93 1.22
CA PRO A 151 4.26 10.29 0.75
C PRO A 151 3.08 10.95 0.02
N TRP A 152 2.21 10.16 -0.63
CA TRP A 152 1.08 10.68 -1.41
C TRP A 152 -0.23 10.74 -0.61
N CYS A 153 -0.17 10.59 0.70
CA CYS A 153 -1.34 10.72 1.56
C CYS A 153 -1.56 12.18 1.95
N LEU A 154 -2.71 12.76 1.59
CA LEU A 154 -3.10 14.11 2.02
C LEU A 154 -3.71 14.13 3.42
N TYR A 155 -4.10 12.97 3.95
CA TYR A 155 -4.66 12.85 5.29
C TYR A 155 -3.54 12.79 6.34
N ARG A 156 -3.40 13.83 7.13
CA ARG A 156 -2.33 13.98 8.14
C ARG A 156 -2.77 13.53 9.55
N GLY A 157 -3.55 12.45 9.65
CA GLY A 157 -3.86 11.81 10.93
C GLY A 157 -5.06 12.42 11.68
N GLY A 158 -5.76 13.36 11.09
CA GLY A 158 -6.96 13.96 11.70
C GLY A 158 -6.65 14.92 12.84
N GLU A 159 -5.45 15.45 12.95
CA GLU A 159 -5.24 16.70 13.65
C GLU A 159 -6.01 17.76 12.85
N ALA A 160 -7.01 18.35 13.50
CA ALA A 160 -7.64 19.56 12.98
C ALA A 160 -6.51 20.54 12.68
N VAL A 161 -6.40 20.97 11.42
CA VAL A 161 -5.60 22.15 11.11
C VAL A 161 -6.24 23.23 11.98
N ALA A 162 -5.55 23.66 13.03
CA ALA A 162 -5.96 24.82 13.78
C ALA A 162 -5.87 26.00 12.81
N ASP A 163 -7.03 26.63 12.56
CA ASP A 163 -7.15 27.86 11.77
C ASP A 163 -6.26 28.97 12.33
#